data_73f2b6af521bd9046b7e3a51dee6f2c9
#
_entry.id   73f2b6af521bd9046b7e3a51dee6f2c9
#
_cell.length_a   1.000
_cell.length_b   1.000
_cell.length_c   1.000
_cell.angle_alpha   90.00
_cell.angle_beta   90.00
_cell.angle_gamma   90.00
#
_symmetry.space_group_name_H-M   'P 1'
#
loop_
_entity.id
_entity.type
_entity.pdbx_description
1 polymer ?
#
loop_
_entity_poly.entity_id
_entity_poly.type
_entity_poly.pdbx_seq_one_letter_code
_entity_poly.pdbx_strand_id
1 'polypeptide(L)'
;MTELRYRIIKPAPAQDAAPMLEVVGISHRYGAAEILRDIGFAIRPGEKVVLLGCNGSGKSTLLKILNGLIAPTAGQFHFQGEEITPLRLKAPALHRRFRSEVALLFQNPDAMLFNPSVFDEIAFGPRQMGLPNLDDRVRHWADLVGVSQHLARPPFSLSGGEKQKVCLAALLALEPKVLLLDEPTAALDPRSTGWLVDFLGGLDITTLTTTHNLSLAPELGSRALVLGEDHSLIHDGPIQALLTDMNLLAAANLVHTHRHRHGNIEHRHTHVHDWQ
;
A
#
# COMPACT_ATOMS: atom_id res chain seq x y z
N MET A 1 23.51 -11.25 -24.27
CA MET A 1 22.04 -11.16 -24.20
C MET A 1 21.59 -12.06 -23.06
N THR A 2 21.57 -11.54 -21.85
CA THR A 2 21.12 -12.27 -20.65
C THR A 2 19.67 -11.86 -20.45
N GLU A 3 18.74 -12.75 -20.81
CA GLU A 3 17.32 -12.58 -20.54
C GLU A 3 17.12 -12.44 -19.02
N LEU A 4 16.81 -11.23 -18.57
CA LEU A 4 16.20 -10.98 -17.28
C LEU A 4 14.78 -11.59 -17.31
N ARG A 5 14.70 -12.90 -17.01
CA ARG A 5 13.42 -13.58 -16.81
C ARG A 5 12.84 -13.17 -15.49
N TYR A 6 12.04 -12.11 -15.46
CA TYR A 6 11.14 -11.85 -14.33
C TYR A 6 10.05 -12.91 -14.37
N ARG A 7 10.23 -13.93 -13.52
CA ARG A 7 9.28 -15.02 -13.38
C ARG A 7 8.07 -14.50 -12.59
N ILE A 8 6.96 -14.28 -13.27
CA ILE A 8 5.63 -14.21 -12.65
C ILE A 8 5.29 -15.65 -12.23
N ILE A 9 5.78 -16.07 -11.08
CA ILE A 9 5.41 -17.36 -10.48
C ILE A 9 4.78 -17.03 -9.13
N LYS A 10 3.51 -17.41 -8.96
CA LYS A 10 2.85 -17.41 -7.65
C LYS A 10 3.37 -18.60 -6.82
N PRO A 11 4.22 -18.44 -5.81
CA PRO A 11 4.26 -19.39 -4.72
C PRO A 11 3.05 -19.13 -3.83
N ALA A 12 2.30 -20.17 -3.51
CA ALA A 12 1.37 -20.08 -2.38
C ALA A 12 2.18 -19.70 -1.12
N PRO A 13 1.68 -18.78 -0.27
CA PRO A 13 2.39 -18.44 0.96
C PRO A 13 2.62 -19.72 1.76
N ALA A 14 3.88 -20.03 2.06
CA ALA A 14 4.22 -21.15 2.91
C ALA A 14 3.65 -20.86 4.31
N GLN A 15 2.76 -21.71 4.80
CA GLN A 15 2.07 -21.51 6.08
C GLN A 15 3.03 -21.42 7.29
N ASP A 16 4.27 -21.90 7.15
CA ASP A 16 5.32 -21.90 8.19
C ASP A 16 6.41 -20.87 7.96
N ALA A 17 6.29 -19.96 6.98
CA ALA A 17 7.30 -18.95 6.74
C ALA A 17 7.31 -17.89 7.85
N ALA A 18 8.50 -17.47 8.30
CA ALA A 18 8.65 -16.34 9.22
C ALA A 18 8.02 -15.07 8.63
N PRO A 19 7.41 -14.22 9.47
CA PRO A 19 6.76 -13.00 9.01
C PRO A 19 7.71 -12.09 8.20
N MET A 20 7.20 -11.53 7.10
CA MET A 20 7.85 -10.45 6.36
C MET A 20 7.77 -9.14 7.14
N LEU A 21 6.58 -8.84 7.66
CA LEU A 21 6.30 -7.72 8.56
C LEU A 21 5.63 -8.27 9.82
N GLU A 22 6.08 -7.82 10.99
CA GLU A 22 5.46 -8.17 12.28
C GLU A 22 5.29 -6.90 13.11
N VAL A 23 4.08 -6.69 13.58
CA VAL A 23 3.63 -5.53 14.35
C VAL A 23 3.15 -6.02 15.70
N VAL A 24 3.74 -5.52 16.79
CA VAL A 24 3.46 -5.96 18.16
C VAL A 24 3.09 -4.75 19.02
N GLY A 25 1.80 -4.60 19.30
CA GLY A 25 1.29 -3.60 20.23
C GLY A 25 1.58 -2.15 19.83
N ILE A 26 1.64 -1.83 18.52
CA ILE A 26 1.95 -0.48 18.05
C ILE A 26 0.86 0.49 18.46
N SER A 27 1.28 1.54 19.17
CA SER A 27 0.48 2.73 19.41
C SER A 27 1.21 3.99 18.92
N HIS A 28 0.45 4.98 18.44
CA HIS A 28 1.03 6.24 17.99
C HIS A 28 0.13 7.42 18.30
N ARG A 29 0.78 8.56 18.68
CA ARG A 29 0.11 9.81 19.00
C ARG A 29 0.79 10.98 18.31
N TYR A 30 -0.02 11.93 17.82
CA TYR A 30 0.45 13.25 17.43
C TYR A 30 0.04 14.25 18.53
N GLY A 31 0.99 14.64 19.35
CA GLY A 31 0.68 15.45 20.54
C GLY A 31 -0.27 14.71 21.50
N ALA A 32 -1.44 15.27 21.75
CA ALA A 32 -2.47 14.65 22.61
C ALA A 32 -3.39 13.66 21.84
N ALA A 33 -3.45 13.74 20.52
CA ALA A 33 -4.33 12.91 19.70
C ALA A 33 -3.77 11.50 19.51
N GLU A 34 -4.48 10.47 19.95
CA GLU A 34 -4.18 9.08 19.70
C GLU A 34 -4.66 8.71 18.29
N ILE A 35 -3.78 8.11 17.49
CA ILE A 35 -4.04 7.78 16.07
C ILE A 35 -3.98 6.27 15.82
N LEU A 36 -3.21 5.55 16.65
CA LEU A 36 -3.15 4.09 16.64
C LEU A 36 -3.09 3.60 18.07
N ARG A 37 -3.83 2.53 18.38
CA ARG A 37 -3.94 1.95 19.70
C ARG A 37 -3.73 0.44 19.63
N ASP A 38 -2.66 -0.03 20.26
CA ASP A 38 -2.36 -1.46 20.47
C ASP A 38 -2.55 -2.33 19.22
N ILE A 39 -1.98 -1.91 18.09
CA ILE A 39 -2.08 -2.61 16.81
C ILE A 39 -1.13 -3.79 16.79
N GLY A 40 -1.64 -5.00 16.50
CA GLY A 40 -0.85 -6.20 16.37
C GLY A 40 -1.30 -7.06 15.20
N PHE A 41 -0.38 -7.43 14.31
CA PHE A 41 -0.58 -8.37 13.19
C PHE A 41 0.77 -8.80 12.61
N ALA A 42 0.73 -9.85 11.78
CA ALA A 42 1.90 -10.26 10.99
C ALA A 42 1.49 -10.50 9.54
N ILE A 43 2.36 -10.14 8.59
CA ILE A 43 2.19 -10.38 7.14
C ILE A 43 3.31 -11.29 6.68
N ARG A 44 2.96 -12.38 5.99
CA ARG A 44 3.92 -13.35 5.45
C ARG A 44 4.42 -12.94 4.06
N PRO A 45 5.55 -13.51 3.62
CA PRO A 45 6.04 -13.31 2.25
C PRO A 45 4.98 -13.67 1.21
N GLY A 46 4.76 -12.79 0.21
CA GLY A 46 3.79 -12.99 -0.87
C GLY A 46 2.33 -12.76 -0.49
N GLU A 47 1.99 -12.50 0.77
CA GLU A 47 0.63 -12.13 1.14
C GLU A 47 0.23 -10.78 0.52
N LYS A 48 -1.03 -10.72 0.04
CA LYS A 48 -1.69 -9.49 -0.38
C LYS A 48 -2.77 -9.16 0.62
N VAL A 49 -2.52 -8.11 1.40
CA VAL A 49 -3.34 -7.70 2.53
C VAL A 49 -3.96 -6.35 2.25
N VAL A 50 -5.23 -6.18 2.58
CA VAL A 50 -5.94 -4.91 2.45
C VAL A 50 -6.17 -4.32 3.84
N LEU A 51 -5.80 -3.05 4.02
CA LEU A 51 -6.05 -2.31 5.25
C LEU A 51 -7.24 -1.36 5.05
N LEU A 52 -8.34 -1.66 5.69
CA LEU A 52 -9.60 -0.93 5.62
C LEU A 52 -9.81 -0.09 6.89
N GLY A 53 -10.70 0.88 6.79
CA GLY A 53 -11.10 1.76 7.89
C GLY A 53 -11.56 3.11 7.35
N CYS A 54 -12.34 3.84 8.14
CA CYS A 54 -12.82 5.17 7.77
C CYS A 54 -11.68 6.19 7.62
N ASN A 55 -11.97 7.36 7.07
CA ASN A 55 -11.01 8.46 7.00
C ASN A 55 -10.63 8.88 8.42
N GLY A 56 -9.31 9.06 8.66
CA GLY A 56 -8.80 9.41 9.99
C GLY A 56 -8.55 8.21 10.92
N SER A 57 -8.87 6.96 10.55
CA SER A 57 -8.64 5.77 11.40
C SER A 57 -7.16 5.43 11.65
N GLY A 58 -6.22 6.09 10.95
CA GLY A 58 -4.79 5.88 11.16
C GLY A 58 -4.06 5.07 10.07
N LYS A 59 -4.72 4.67 8.97
CA LYS A 59 -4.14 3.85 7.89
C LYS A 59 -2.82 4.40 7.35
N SER A 60 -2.80 5.65 6.91
CA SER A 60 -1.58 6.29 6.38
C SER A 60 -0.48 6.43 7.45
N THR A 61 -0.85 6.64 8.71
CA THR A 61 0.08 6.68 9.84
C THR A 61 0.73 5.31 10.04
N LEU A 62 -0.06 4.24 10.00
CA LEU A 62 0.46 2.88 10.10
C LEU A 62 1.42 2.57 8.93
N LEU A 63 1.07 2.89 7.68
CA LEU A 63 1.96 2.70 6.54
C LEU A 63 3.29 3.48 6.70
N LYS A 64 3.26 4.71 7.23
CA LYS A 64 4.47 5.51 7.50
C LYS A 64 5.35 4.86 8.57
N ILE A 65 4.76 4.25 9.60
CA ILE A 65 5.51 3.48 10.61
C ILE A 65 6.14 2.26 9.96
N LEU A 66 5.39 1.49 9.18
CA LEU A 66 5.89 0.30 8.48
C LEU A 66 6.95 0.61 7.42
N ASN A 67 6.97 1.83 6.89
CA ASN A 67 8.04 2.31 6.02
C ASN A 67 9.20 2.97 6.82
N GLY A 68 9.12 3.06 8.16
CA GLY A 68 10.16 3.67 8.99
C GLY A 68 10.32 5.17 8.78
N LEU A 69 9.29 5.87 8.27
CA LEU A 69 9.27 7.34 8.13
C LEU A 69 8.98 8.01 9.47
N ILE A 70 8.19 7.38 10.32
CA ILE A 70 7.90 7.82 11.68
C ILE A 70 8.06 6.63 12.64
N ALA A 71 8.43 6.91 13.88
CA ALA A 71 8.48 5.90 14.92
C ALA A 71 7.13 5.78 15.63
N PRO A 72 6.72 4.57 16.06
CA PRO A 72 5.60 4.42 16.96
C PRO A 72 5.93 5.05 18.34
N THR A 73 4.91 5.44 19.11
CA THR A 73 5.10 5.92 20.48
C THR A 73 5.23 4.77 21.49
N ALA A 74 4.71 3.58 21.14
CA ALA A 74 4.85 2.34 21.90
C ALA A 74 4.71 1.14 20.95
N GLY A 75 5.12 -0.04 21.43
CA GLY A 75 5.12 -1.28 20.65
C GLY A 75 6.35 -1.44 19.76
N GLN A 76 6.38 -2.49 18.95
CA GLN A 76 7.51 -2.88 18.14
C GLN A 76 7.10 -3.21 16.70
N PHE A 77 7.96 -2.87 15.75
CA PHE A 77 7.84 -3.26 14.35
C PHE A 77 9.08 -4.03 13.91
N HIS A 78 8.88 -5.21 13.33
CA HIS A 78 9.95 -6.05 12.80
C HIS A 78 9.78 -6.26 11.30
N PHE A 79 10.88 -6.18 10.58
CA PHE A 79 10.99 -6.55 9.17
C PHE A 79 11.92 -7.75 9.04
N GLN A 80 11.41 -8.88 8.56
CA GLN A 80 12.16 -10.16 8.47
C GLN A 80 12.82 -10.54 9.81
N GLY A 81 12.07 -10.39 10.91
CA GLY A 81 12.53 -10.69 12.27
C GLY A 81 13.51 -9.65 12.88
N GLU A 82 13.90 -8.63 12.12
CA GLU A 82 14.76 -7.56 12.63
C GLU A 82 13.92 -6.34 13.04
N GLU A 83 14.06 -5.91 14.30
CA GLU A 83 13.34 -4.74 14.81
C GLU A 83 13.78 -3.47 14.07
N ILE A 84 12.83 -2.67 13.63
CA ILE A 84 13.06 -1.41 12.91
C ILE A 84 12.78 -0.24 13.84
N THR A 85 13.84 0.45 14.24
CA THR A 85 13.77 1.67 15.05
C THR A 85 14.60 2.79 14.40
N PRO A 86 14.33 4.08 14.71
CA PRO A 86 15.15 5.18 14.22
C PRO A 86 16.63 5.04 14.58
N LEU A 87 16.93 4.43 15.73
CA LEU A 87 18.31 4.19 16.17
C LEU A 87 18.97 3.12 15.31
N ARG A 88 18.32 1.99 15.09
CA ARG A 88 18.86 0.89 14.28
C ARG A 88 19.00 1.27 12.81
N LEU A 89 18.07 2.09 12.28
CA LEU A 89 18.15 2.65 10.91
C LEU A 89 19.31 3.64 10.71
N LYS A 90 20.04 4.05 11.76
CA LYS A 90 21.31 4.77 11.60
C LYS A 90 22.44 3.88 11.08
N ALA A 91 22.34 2.55 11.22
CA ALA A 91 23.32 1.60 10.67
C ALA A 91 23.18 1.56 9.13
N PRO A 92 24.23 1.93 8.34
CA PRO A 92 24.10 2.08 6.89
C PRO A 92 23.64 0.83 6.16
N ALA A 93 24.07 -0.35 6.61
CA ALA A 93 23.70 -1.62 5.98
C ALA A 93 22.20 -1.92 6.14
N LEU A 94 21.65 -1.77 7.36
CA LEU A 94 20.23 -1.97 7.62
C LEU A 94 19.40 -0.91 6.90
N HIS A 95 19.81 0.35 6.98
CA HIS A 95 19.11 1.46 6.28
C HIS A 95 18.99 1.19 4.79
N ARG A 96 20.12 0.85 4.13
CA ARG A 96 20.15 0.58 2.69
C ARG A 96 19.24 -0.60 2.32
N ARG A 97 19.37 -1.74 3.05
CA ARG A 97 18.53 -2.92 2.84
C ARG A 97 17.03 -2.58 3.02
N PHE A 98 16.69 -1.98 4.14
CA PHE A 98 15.30 -1.66 4.46
C PHE A 98 14.67 -0.70 3.43
N ARG A 99 15.40 0.36 3.02
CA ARG A 99 14.94 1.33 2.01
C ARG A 99 14.81 0.74 0.60
N SER A 100 15.59 -0.26 0.26
CA SER A 100 15.44 -0.95 -1.03
C SER A 100 14.34 -2.01 -1.02
N GLU A 101 14.12 -2.67 0.13
CA GLU A 101 13.20 -3.81 0.22
C GLU A 101 11.77 -3.45 0.65
N VAL A 102 11.55 -2.27 1.27
CA VAL A 102 10.22 -1.80 1.70
C VAL A 102 9.90 -0.46 1.04
N ALA A 103 9.05 -0.50 0.03
CA ALA A 103 8.63 0.67 -0.73
C ALA A 103 7.25 1.16 -0.29
N LEU A 104 7.00 2.47 -0.35
CA LEU A 104 5.71 3.09 -0.04
C LEU A 104 5.27 4.00 -1.18
N LEU A 105 4.10 3.71 -1.75
CA LEU A 105 3.40 4.58 -2.67
C LEU A 105 2.46 5.48 -1.87
N PHE A 106 2.66 6.79 -1.93
CA PHE A 106 1.77 7.76 -1.29
C PHE A 106 0.49 7.97 -2.09
N GLN A 107 -0.58 8.37 -1.41
CA GLN A 107 -1.88 8.69 -2.01
C GLN A 107 -1.77 9.76 -3.10
N ASN A 108 -0.95 10.80 -2.88
CA ASN A 108 -0.72 11.85 -3.87
C ASN A 108 0.60 11.60 -4.62
N PRO A 109 0.57 11.25 -5.91
CA PRO A 109 1.77 11.01 -6.70
C PRO A 109 2.63 12.27 -6.87
N ASP A 110 2.05 13.48 -6.84
CA ASP A 110 2.82 14.73 -6.94
C ASP A 110 3.79 14.94 -5.77
N ALA A 111 3.52 14.34 -4.62
CA ALA A 111 4.43 14.36 -3.47
C ALA A 111 5.68 13.49 -3.66
N MET A 112 5.71 12.63 -4.68
CA MET A 112 6.80 11.70 -4.96
C MET A 112 7.65 12.10 -6.16
N LEU A 113 7.13 12.97 -7.03
CA LEU A 113 7.74 13.32 -8.32
C LEU A 113 8.50 14.66 -8.21
N PHE A 114 9.84 14.62 -8.29
CA PHE A 114 10.70 15.79 -8.07
C PHE A 114 11.88 15.89 -9.05
N ASN A 115 12.08 14.89 -9.91
CA ASN A 115 13.15 14.86 -10.89
C ASN A 115 12.75 15.55 -12.20
N PRO A 116 13.72 16.02 -13.02
CA PRO A 116 13.43 16.78 -14.24
C PRO A 116 12.80 15.96 -15.35
N SER A 117 12.97 14.62 -15.36
CA SER A 117 12.41 13.74 -16.36
C SER A 117 11.84 12.46 -15.74
N VAL A 118 10.94 11.79 -16.46
CA VAL A 118 10.42 10.45 -16.07
C VAL A 118 11.55 9.45 -15.96
N PHE A 119 12.55 9.51 -16.86
CA PHE A 119 13.74 8.66 -16.77
C PHE A 119 14.48 8.87 -15.46
N ASP A 120 14.76 10.10 -15.08
CA ASP A 120 15.48 10.42 -13.84
C ASP A 120 14.67 10.05 -12.60
N GLU A 121 13.35 10.16 -12.67
CA GLU A 121 12.46 9.75 -11.59
C GLU A 121 12.56 8.23 -11.31
N ILE A 122 12.45 7.43 -12.37
CA ILE A 122 12.56 5.95 -12.25
C ILE A 122 14.00 5.55 -11.88
N ALA A 123 15.00 6.26 -12.40
CA ALA A 123 16.41 6.01 -12.13
C ALA A 123 16.86 6.41 -10.73
N PHE A 124 16.13 7.29 -10.05
CA PHE A 124 16.60 7.91 -8.80
C PHE A 124 16.94 6.88 -7.72
N GLY A 125 16.01 6.01 -7.35
CA GLY A 125 16.22 4.98 -6.34
C GLY A 125 17.39 4.03 -6.70
N PRO A 126 17.36 3.37 -7.87
CA PRO A 126 18.45 2.51 -8.34
C PRO A 126 19.81 3.20 -8.37
N ARG A 127 19.89 4.47 -8.79
CA ARG A 127 21.13 5.28 -8.80
C ARG A 127 21.66 5.48 -7.39
N GLN A 128 20.80 5.85 -6.42
CA GLN A 128 21.19 6.03 -5.01
C GLN A 128 21.67 4.72 -4.37
N MET A 129 21.08 3.60 -4.79
CA MET A 129 21.48 2.28 -4.33
C MET A 129 22.68 1.71 -5.10
N GLY A 130 23.19 2.41 -6.13
CA GLY A 130 24.30 1.93 -6.96
C GLY A 130 23.99 0.61 -7.67
N LEU A 131 22.74 0.40 -8.08
CA LEU A 131 22.34 -0.81 -8.77
C LEU A 131 22.89 -0.82 -10.20
N PRO A 132 23.31 -1.99 -10.73
CA PRO A 132 23.83 -2.09 -12.07
C PRO A 132 22.72 -1.98 -13.13
N ASN A 133 23.14 -1.78 -14.41
CA ASN A 133 22.27 -1.78 -15.59
C ASN A 133 21.11 -0.78 -15.47
N LEU A 134 21.41 0.46 -15.06
CA LEU A 134 20.43 1.49 -14.75
C LEU A 134 19.48 1.74 -15.90
N ASP A 135 19.99 1.93 -17.12
CA ASP A 135 19.19 2.24 -18.32
C ASP A 135 18.23 1.10 -18.68
N ASP A 136 18.71 -0.13 -18.65
CA ASP A 136 17.89 -1.32 -18.95
C ASP A 136 16.78 -1.48 -17.89
N ARG A 137 17.11 -1.24 -16.63
CA ARG A 137 16.16 -1.30 -15.52
C ARG A 137 15.06 -0.24 -15.66
N VAL A 138 15.44 1.01 -15.96
CA VAL A 138 14.48 2.11 -16.19
C VAL A 138 13.56 1.79 -17.36
N ARG A 139 14.10 1.36 -18.49
CA ARG A 139 13.33 1.02 -19.69
C ARG A 139 12.39 -0.15 -19.43
N HIS A 140 12.87 -1.18 -18.74
CA HIS A 140 12.07 -2.34 -18.38
C HIS A 140 10.82 -1.95 -17.56
N TRP A 141 11.01 -1.20 -16.47
CA TRP A 141 9.89 -0.81 -15.62
C TRP A 141 8.97 0.22 -16.29
N ALA A 142 9.52 1.15 -17.08
CA ALA A 142 8.74 2.08 -17.87
C ALA A 142 7.86 1.36 -18.91
N ASP A 143 8.38 0.31 -19.52
CA ASP A 143 7.63 -0.51 -20.49
C ASP A 143 6.51 -1.30 -19.82
N LEU A 144 6.81 -1.97 -18.71
CA LEU A 144 5.82 -2.74 -17.95
C LEU A 144 4.62 -1.90 -17.46
N VAL A 145 4.84 -0.66 -17.05
CA VAL A 145 3.74 0.22 -16.63
C VAL A 145 3.17 1.05 -17.79
N GLY A 146 3.76 0.98 -18.99
CA GLY A 146 3.29 1.66 -20.20
C GLY A 146 3.56 3.17 -20.23
N VAL A 147 4.76 3.61 -19.79
CA VAL A 147 5.19 5.03 -19.81
C VAL A 147 6.48 5.27 -20.60
N SER A 148 6.97 4.28 -21.35
CA SER A 148 8.23 4.37 -22.12
C SER A 148 8.28 5.55 -23.07
N GLN A 149 7.15 5.95 -23.67
CA GLN A 149 7.05 7.11 -24.56
C GLN A 149 7.20 8.44 -23.83
N HIS A 150 7.20 8.45 -22.50
CA HIS A 150 7.27 9.65 -21.68
C HIS A 150 8.64 9.85 -20.99
N LEU A 151 9.61 8.95 -21.19
CA LEU A 151 10.89 8.95 -20.47
C LEU A 151 11.63 10.29 -20.50
N ALA A 152 11.58 11.02 -21.61
CA ALA A 152 12.22 12.33 -21.75
C ALA A 152 11.35 13.51 -21.25
N ARG A 153 10.09 13.26 -20.89
CA ARG A 153 9.16 14.32 -20.46
C ARG A 153 9.31 14.61 -18.97
N PRO A 154 9.07 15.86 -18.55
CA PRO A 154 9.00 16.20 -17.14
C PRO A 154 7.72 15.60 -16.51
N PRO A 155 7.78 15.01 -15.29
CA PRO A 155 6.66 14.34 -14.64
C PRO A 155 5.42 15.21 -14.45
N PHE A 156 5.60 16.52 -14.20
CA PHE A 156 4.48 17.46 -14.00
C PHE A 156 3.58 17.62 -15.24
N SER A 157 4.06 17.25 -16.43
CA SER A 157 3.29 17.33 -17.68
C SER A 157 2.40 16.10 -17.94
N LEU A 158 2.44 15.12 -17.06
CA LEU A 158 1.69 13.87 -17.17
C LEU A 158 0.31 13.98 -16.55
N SER A 159 -0.63 13.15 -17.03
CA SER A 159 -1.92 12.96 -16.37
C SER A 159 -1.75 12.25 -15.01
N GLY A 160 -2.77 12.31 -14.13
CA GLY A 160 -2.73 11.68 -12.82
C GLY A 160 -2.42 10.18 -12.88
N GLY A 161 -3.07 9.46 -13.80
CA GLY A 161 -2.81 8.02 -13.98
C GLY A 161 -1.40 7.71 -14.51
N GLU A 162 -0.85 8.55 -15.39
CA GLU A 162 0.54 8.41 -15.86
C GLU A 162 1.54 8.71 -14.73
N LYS A 163 1.30 9.74 -13.90
CA LYS A 163 2.10 10.03 -12.71
C LYS A 163 2.13 8.85 -11.75
N GLN A 164 0.97 8.24 -11.49
CA GLN A 164 0.85 7.05 -10.65
C GLN A 164 1.71 5.89 -11.19
N LYS A 165 1.67 5.67 -12.50
CA LYS A 165 2.49 4.65 -13.18
C LYS A 165 3.98 4.94 -13.04
N VAL A 166 4.40 6.21 -13.18
CA VAL A 166 5.80 6.62 -12.98
C VAL A 166 6.24 6.36 -11.53
N CYS A 167 5.43 6.74 -10.54
CA CYS A 167 5.73 6.44 -9.14
C CYS A 167 5.89 4.94 -8.89
N LEU A 168 4.98 4.11 -9.43
CA LEU A 168 5.10 2.65 -9.33
C LEU A 168 6.37 2.13 -9.98
N ALA A 169 6.70 2.59 -11.20
CA ALA A 169 7.94 2.20 -11.88
C ALA A 169 9.18 2.57 -11.05
N ALA A 170 9.21 3.78 -10.47
CA ALA A 170 10.31 4.25 -9.64
C ALA A 170 10.52 3.38 -8.38
N LEU A 171 9.43 2.96 -7.73
CA LEU A 171 9.48 2.08 -6.57
C LEU A 171 9.88 0.65 -6.97
N LEU A 172 9.27 0.10 -8.02
CA LEU A 172 9.51 -1.26 -8.48
C LEU A 172 10.89 -1.44 -9.11
N ALA A 173 11.50 -0.36 -9.61
CA ALA A 173 12.88 -0.38 -10.09
C ALA A 173 13.91 -0.72 -9.00
N LEU A 174 13.55 -0.63 -7.73
CA LEU A 174 14.32 -1.13 -6.58
C LEU A 174 14.15 -2.63 -6.34
N GLU A 175 13.16 -3.28 -6.98
CA GLU A 175 12.77 -4.69 -6.75
C GLU A 175 12.44 -4.97 -5.27
N PRO A 176 11.48 -4.23 -4.70
CA PRO A 176 11.15 -4.34 -3.29
C PRO A 176 10.52 -5.70 -2.97
N LYS A 177 10.69 -6.18 -1.73
CA LYS A 177 10.01 -7.36 -1.20
C LYS A 177 8.61 -7.04 -0.65
N VAL A 178 8.43 -5.78 -0.23
CA VAL A 178 7.16 -5.26 0.31
C VAL A 178 6.81 -3.96 -0.39
N LEU A 179 5.59 -3.89 -0.88
CA LEU A 179 5.00 -2.67 -1.42
C LEU A 179 3.81 -2.24 -0.55
N LEU A 180 3.98 -1.13 0.12
CA LEU A 180 2.95 -0.45 0.87
C LEU A 180 2.26 0.55 -0.06
N LEU A 181 0.93 0.57 -0.09
CA LEU A 181 0.15 1.40 -1.03
C LEU A 181 -0.91 2.19 -0.26
N ASP A 182 -0.78 3.50 -0.25
CA ASP A 182 -1.74 4.37 0.44
C ASP A 182 -2.79 4.88 -0.54
N GLU A 183 -4.01 4.33 -0.48
CA GLU A 183 -5.17 4.68 -1.32
C GLU A 183 -4.82 4.79 -2.83
N PRO A 184 -4.19 3.76 -3.44
CA PRO A 184 -3.59 3.90 -4.76
C PRO A 184 -4.60 4.11 -5.90
N THR A 185 -5.89 3.94 -5.64
CA THR A 185 -6.97 4.08 -6.63
C THR A 185 -7.79 5.36 -6.47
N ALA A 186 -7.58 6.14 -5.39
CA ALA A 186 -8.47 7.24 -5.00
C ALA A 186 -8.60 8.38 -6.05
N ALA A 187 -7.59 8.59 -6.89
CA ALA A 187 -7.56 9.68 -7.89
C ALA A 187 -7.54 9.16 -9.33
N LEU A 188 -7.86 7.87 -9.53
CA LEU A 188 -7.81 7.23 -10.85
C LEU A 188 -9.20 7.12 -11.47
N ASP A 189 -9.27 7.27 -12.78
CA ASP A 189 -10.43 6.92 -13.57
C ASP A 189 -10.65 5.38 -13.57
N PRO A 190 -11.86 4.87 -13.93
CA PRO A 190 -12.16 3.44 -13.86
C PRO A 190 -11.21 2.56 -14.69
N ARG A 191 -10.73 3.04 -15.85
CA ARG A 191 -9.79 2.29 -16.70
C ARG A 191 -8.42 2.17 -16.05
N SER A 192 -7.92 3.27 -15.49
CA SER A 192 -6.65 3.31 -14.75
C SER A 192 -6.71 2.48 -13.47
N THR A 193 -7.87 2.49 -12.78
CA THR A 193 -8.13 1.64 -11.61
C THR A 193 -8.06 0.16 -11.98
N GLY A 194 -8.78 -0.28 -13.02
CA GLY A 194 -8.74 -1.68 -13.48
C GLY A 194 -7.32 -2.12 -13.86
N TRP A 195 -6.60 -1.27 -14.62
CA TRP A 195 -5.20 -1.55 -14.96
C TRP A 195 -4.33 -1.73 -13.70
N LEU A 196 -4.48 -0.84 -12.70
CA LEU A 196 -3.67 -0.91 -11.47
C LEU A 196 -3.95 -2.18 -10.67
N VAL A 197 -5.22 -2.56 -10.54
CA VAL A 197 -5.64 -3.79 -9.83
C VAL A 197 -5.04 -5.02 -10.51
N ASP A 198 -5.19 -5.13 -11.83
CA ASP A 198 -4.63 -6.23 -12.61
C ASP A 198 -3.10 -6.29 -12.49
N PHE A 199 -2.45 -5.12 -12.57
CA PHE A 199 -1.00 -5.00 -12.45
C PHE A 199 -0.50 -5.46 -11.07
N LEU A 200 -1.11 -4.96 -9.98
CA LEU A 200 -0.77 -5.37 -8.62
C LEU A 200 -1.08 -6.85 -8.37
N GLY A 201 -2.17 -7.34 -8.99
CA GLY A 201 -2.55 -8.76 -8.96
C GLY A 201 -1.46 -9.66 -9.53
N GLY A 202 -0.78 -9.22 -10.61
CA GLY A 202 0.30 -9.93 -11.28
C GLY A 202 1.66 -9.89 -10.59
N LEU A 203 1.89 -8.97 -9.64
CA LEU A 203 3.17 -8.87 -8.94
C LEU A 203 3.36 -9.99 -7.92
N ASP A 204 4.55 -10.60 -7.90
CA ASP A 204 4.95 -11.63 -6.91
C ASP A 204 5.72 -11.00 -5.74
N ILE A 205 5.06 -10.06 -5.05
CA ILE A 205 5.59 -9.36 -3.87
C ILE A 205 4.54 -9.26 -2.78
N THR A 206 4.99 -9.09 -1.54
CA THR A 206 4.10 -8.81 -0.40
C THR A 206 3.50 -7.41 -0.57
N THR A 207 2.18 -7.27 -0.44
CA THR A 207 1.52 -5.95 -0.50
C THR A 207 0.66 -5.70 0.72
N LEU A 208 0.66 -4.44 1.18
CA LEU A 208 -0.34 -3.92 2.11
C LEU A 208 -0.95 -2.67 1.48
N THR A 209 -2.21 -2.78 1.07
CA THR A 209 -2.91 -1.72 0.34
C THR A 209 -4.00 -1.12 1.21
N THR A 210 -3.97 0.18 1.45
CA THR A 210 -5.12 0.86 2.07
C THR A 210 -6.16 1.17 1.01
N THR A 211 -7.42 1.02 1.37
CA THR A 211 -8.55 1.50 0.58
C THR A 211 -9.77 1.72 1.47
N HIS A 212 -10.66 2.59 1.05
CA HIS A 212 -12.00 2.73 1.61
C HIS A 212 -13.06 2.11 0.68
N ASN A 213 -12.68 1.71 -0.54
CA ASN A 213 -13.56 1.08 -1.51
C ASN A 213 -13.67 -0.43 -1.26
N LEU A 214 -14.80 -0.85 -0.66
CA LEU A 214 -15.06 -2.27 -0.36
C LEU A 214 -15.21 -3.12 -1.63
N SER A 215 -15.65 -2.55 -2.75
CA SER A 215 -15.82 -3.29 -4.00
C SER A 215 -14.50 -3.72 -4.61
N LEU A 216 -13.44 -2.91 -4.43
CA LEU A 216 -12.08 -3.22 -4.93
C LEU A 216 -11.28 -4.09 -3.95
N ALA A 217 -11.66 -4.13 -2.68
CA ALA A 217 -10.87 -4.80 -1.66
C ALA A 217 -10.59 -6.29 -1.96
N PRO A 218 -11.54 -7.12 -2.46
CA PRO A 218 -11.28 -8.52 -2.81
C PRO A 218 -10.31 -8.71 -3.97
N GLU A 219 -10.20 -7.71 -4.85
CA GLU A 219 -9.30 -7.75 -6.01
C GLU A 219 -7.86 -7.35 -5.62
N LEU A 220 -7.72 -6.54 -4.55
CA LEU A 220 -6.44 -6.08 -4.02
C LEU A 220 -5.79 -7.06 -3.04
N GLY A 221 -6.57 -7.94 -2.41
CA GLY A 221 -6.02 -8.93 -1.48
C GLY A 221 -7.03 -9.96 -1.00
N SER A 222 -6.52 -11.02 -0.38
CA SER A 222 -7.35 -12.13 0.16
C SER A 222 -7.63 -12.00 1.66
N ARG A 223 -6.85 -11.16 2.38
CA ARG A 223 -6.94 -10.91 3.82
C ARG A 223 -7.17 -9.43 4.06
N ALA A 224 -8.05 -9.13 5.01
CA ALA A 224 -8.34 -7.77 5.44
C ALA A 224 -7.92 -7.54 6.88
N LEU A 225 -7.29 -6.40 7.11
CA LEU A 225 -7.12 -5.75 8.40
C LEU A 225 -8.09 -4.57 8.46
N VAL A 226 -8.80 -4.38 9.55
CA VAL A 226 -9.75 -3.27 9.69
C VAL A 226 -9.42 -2.44 10.92
N LEU A 227 -9.17 -1.15 10.72
CA LEU A 227 -9.05 -0.18 11.80
C LEU A 227 -10.41 0.41 12.13
N GLY A 228 -10.79 0.34 13.40
CA GLY A 228 -11.99 0.97 13.93
C GLY A 228 -11.83 2.48 14.16
N GLU A 229 -12.93 3.15 14.50
CA GLU A 229 -12.95 4.57 14.88
C GLU A 229 -12.18 4.84 16.18
N ASP A 230 -12.06 3.83 17.04
CA ASP A 230 -11.28 3.87 18.26
C ASP A 230 -9.77 3.71 18.04
N HIS A 231 -9.33 3.67 16.77
CA HIS A 231 -7.95 3.51 16.33
C HIS A 231 -7.30 2.17 16.68
N SER A 232 -8.11 1.16 17.02
CA SER A 232 -7.65 -0.22 17.25
C SER A 232 -7.88 -1.12 16.02
N LEU A 233 -7.22 -2.28 16.00
CA LEU A 233 -7.47 -3.31 14.99
C LEU A 233 -8.69 -4.14 15.42
N ILE A 234 -9.80 -4.00 14.70
CA ILE A 234 -11.07 -4.68 15.04
C ILE A 234 -11.32 -5.95 14.21
N HIS A 235 -10.53 -6.17 13.15
CA HIS A 235 -10.58 -7.39 12.34
C HIS A 235 -9.24 -7.70 11.72
N ASP A 236 -8.90 -8.99 11.68
CA ASP A 236 -7.78 -9.57 10.96
C ASP A 236 -8.19 -10.95 10.45
N GLY A 237 -8.49 -11.09 9.18
CA GLY A 237 -9.00 -12.34 8.60
C GLY A 237 -9.30 -12.29 7.12
N PRO A 238 -9.89 -13.37 6.58
CA PRO A 238 -10.28 -13.45 5.18
C PRO A 238 -11.24 -12.32 4.78
N ILE A 239 -10.97 -11.68 3.65
CA ILE A 239 -11.78 -10.55 3.20
C ILE A 239 -13.24 -10.92 2.93
N GLN A 240 -13.50 -12.16 2.48
CA GLN A 240 -14.85 -12.65 2.23
C GLN A 240 -15.69 -12.74 3.51
N ALA A 241 -15.06 -13.10 4.64
CA ALA A 241 -15.73 -13.11 5.93
C ALA A 241 -16.12 -11.69 6.37
N LEU A 242 -15.21 -10.72 6.20
CA LEU A 242 -15.49 -9.31 6.47
C LEU A 242 -16.68 -8.79 5.65
N LEU A 243 -16.71 -9.04 4.34
CA LEU A 243 -17.75 -8.52 3.44
C LEU A 243 -19.16 -9.07 3.74
N THR A 244 -19.26 -10.19 4.45
CA THR A 244 -20.54 -10.77 4.89
C THR A 244 -20.96 -10.32 6.29
N ASP A 245 -20.09 -9.68 7.06
CA ASP A 245 -20.36 -9.22 8.42
C ASP A 245 -20.78 -7.74 8.46
N MET A 246 -22.08 -7.51 8.29
CA MET A 246 -22.64 -6.15 8.30
C MET A 246 -22.43 -5.41 9.64
N ASN A 247 -22.32 -6.13 10.77
CA ASN A 247 -22.08 -5.51 12.08
C ASN A 247 -20.64 -4.97 12.15
N LEU A 248 -19.69 -5.76 11.67
CA LEU A 248 -18.29 -5.37 11.61
C LEU A 248 -18.08 -4.19 10.64
N LEU A 249 -18.69 -4.25 9.45
CA LEU A 249 -18.64 -3.14 8.49
C LEU A 249 -19.24 -1.85 9.05
N ALA A 250 -20.34 -1.94 9.80
CA ALA A 250 -20.94 -0.79 10.48
C ALA A 250 -20.05 -0.26 11.62
N ALA A 251 -19.44 -1.15 12.43
CA ALA A 251 -18.53 -0.77 13.50
C ALA A 251 -17.24 -0.10 12.96
N ALA A 252 -16.81 -0.47 11.76
CA ALA A 252 -15.70 0.15 11.05
C ALA A 252 -16.07 1.46 10.33
N ASN A 253 -17.35 1.86 10.38
CA ASN A 253 -17.92 2.98 9.61
C ASN A 253 -17.61 2.89 8.09
N LEU A 254 -17.60 1.64 7.56
CA LEU A 254 -17.40 1.34 6.13
C LEU A 254 -18.71 1.26 5.36
N VAL A 255 -19.83 1.13 6.07
CA VAL A 255 -21.19 1.16 5.52
C VAL A 255 -22.06 2.05 6.40
N HIS A 256 -23.03 2.70 5.80
CA HIS A 256 -24.03 3.47 6.55
C HIS A 256 -25.43 3.13 6.09
N THR A 257 -26.39 3.26 7.00
CA THR A 257 -27.80 3.01 6.73
C THR A 257 -28.51 4.34 6.54
N HIS A 258 -28.98 4.59 5.32
CA HIS A 258 -29.87 5.72 5.04
C HIS A 258 -31.31 5.35 5.27
N ARG A 259 -32.05 6.26 5.90
CA ARG A 259 -33.51 6.19 5.98
C ARG A 259 -34.08 7.08 4.90
N HIS A 260 -34.78 6.49 3.94
CA HIS A 260 -35.57 7.22 2.96
C HIS A 260 -37.05 7.09 3.27
N ARG A 261 -37.78 8.20 3.17
CA ARG A 261 -39.23 8.24 3.32
C ARG A 261 -39.84 8.52 1.97
N HIS A 262 -40.52 7.54 1.39
CA HIS A 262 -41.38 7.72 0.23
C HIS A 262 -42.84 7.72 0.67
N GLY A 263 -43.42 8.91 0.79
CA GLY A 263 -44.79 9.07 1.33
C GLY A 263 -44.85 8.64 2.81
N ASN A 264 -45.74 7.68 3.13
CA ASN A 264 -45.92 7.17 4.51
C ASN A 264 -45.09 5.89 4.81
N ILE A 265 -44.23 5.41 3.89
CA ILE A 265 -43.46 4.19 4.07
C ILE A 265 -42.00 4.58 4.29
N GLU A 266 -41.45 4.18 5.43
CA GLU A 266 -40.04 4.33 5.77
C GLU A 266 -39.29 3.06 5.34
N HIS A 267 -38.29 3.21 4.45
CA HIS A 267 -37.39 2.13 4.04
C HIS A 267 -36.00 2.41 4.56
N ARG A 268 -35.31 1.34 5.03
CA ARG A 268 -33.88 1.37 5.39
C ARG A 268 -33.10 0.68 4.28
N HIS A 269 -32.13 1.39 3.72
CA HIS A 269 -31.16 0.82 2.78
C HIS A 269 -29.76 1.00 3.35
N THR A 270 -28.96 -0.05 3.29
CA THR A 270 -27.54 0.00 3.63
C THR A 270 -26.76 0.26 2.35
N HIS A 271 -25.97 1.31 2.33
CA HIS A 271 -25.10 1.65 1.22
C HIS A 271 -23.65 1.49 1.64
N VAL A 272 -22.84 0.95 0.73
CA VAL A 272 -21.39 1.01 0.79
C VAL A 272 -20.99 2.45 0.44
N HIS A 273 -19.97 2.99 1.09
CA HIS A 273 -19.42 4.31 0.77
C HIS A 273 -18.74 4.31 -0.61
N ASP A 274 -19.53 4.34 -1.68
CA ASP A 274 -19.11 4.66 -3.04
C ASP A 274 -19.70 6.03 -3.42
N TRP A 275 -19.11 7.10 -2.88
CA TRP A 275 -19.39 8.45 -3.38
C TRP A 275 -18.36 8.77 -4.47
N GLN A 276 -18.76 8.71 -5.72
CA GLN A 276 -18.12 9.45 -6.81
C GLN A 276 -18.60 10.88 -6.80
#